data_0525ab12ea753bd0b8cfae9ae4560310
#
_entry.id   0525ab12ea753bd0b8cfae9ae4560310
#
_cell.length_a   1.000
_cell.length_b   1.000
_cell.length_c   1.000
_cell.angle_alpha   90.00
_cell.angle_beta   90.00
_cell.angle_gamma   90.00
#
_symmetry.space_group_name_H-M   'P 1'
#
loop_
_entity.id
_entity.type
_entity.pdbx_description
1 polymer ?
#
loop_
_entity_poly.entity_id
_entity_poly.type
_entity_poly.pdbx_seq_one_letter_code
_entity_poly.pdbx_strand_id
1 'polypeptide(L)'
;MKRIKQIILRFFLGMGCGMFIGYLVNLVVSMCIGNGAYIPAMPFLVEHCGSEINAVHMQNLLTGLVGVAFCEASFIFEKEDWSLLRCSVVHFLITLCFYAPFMWICYLPENGIGVLSMVGNLFFTYALTYLIRWQVNRRMVAAINQRLQEEKRRE
;
A
#
# COMPACT_ATOMS: atom_id res chain seq x y z
N MET A 1 8.82 -25.63 4.27
CA MET A 1 7.53 -25.68 3.52
C MET A 1 6.50 -24.65 3.96
N LYS A 2 6.23 -24.42 5.26
CA LYS A 2 5.21 -23.43 5.71
C LYS A 2 5.53 -21.99 5.28
N ARG A 3 6.78 -21.52 5.42
CA ARG A 3 7.19 -20.15 5.01
C ARG A 3 7.03 -19.88 3.52
N ILE A 4 7.41 -20.84 2.65
CA ILE A 4 7.27 -20.69 1.19
C ILE A 4 5.80 -20.55 0.80
N LYS A 5 4.90 -21.36 1.38
CA LYS A 5 3.46 -21.23 1.14
C LYS A 5 2.91 -19.85 1.57
N GLN A 6 3.42 -19.31 2.70
CA GLN A 6 3.02 -17.96 3.15
C GLN A 6 3.48 -16.87 2.17
N ILE A 7 4.72 -16.93 1.68
CA ILE A 7 5.25 -15.98 0.69
C ILE A 7 4.41 -16.04 -0.60
N ILE A 8 4.17 -17.24 -1.13
CA ILE A 8 3.36 -17.42 -2.34
C ILE A 8 1.93 -16.87 -2.14
N LEU A 9 1.30 -17.18 -1.03
CA LEU A 9 -0.04 -16.69 -0.72
C LEU A 9 -0.07 -15.15 -0.63
N ARG A 10 0.91 -14.55 0.06
CA ARG A 10 1.03 -13.10 0.19
C ARG A 10 1.31 -12.43 -1.14
N PHE A 11 2.12 -13.06 -2.00
CA PHE A 11 2.36 -12.58 -3.36
C PHE A 11 1.05 -12.44 -4.14
N PHE A 12 0.24 -13.49 -4.21
CA PHE A 12 -1.05 -13.45 -4.92
C PHE A 12 -2.05 -12.51 -4.28
N LEU A 13 -2.13 -12.47 -2.95
CA LEU A 13 -2.99 -11.53 -2.23
C LEU A 13 -2.54 -10.08 -2.47
N GLY A 14 -1.24 -9.81 -2.39
CA GLY A 14 -0.68 -8.48 -2.64
C GLY A 14 -0.96 -8.02 -4.07
N MET A 15 -0.74 -8.91 -5.05
CA MET A 15 -1.03 -8.65 -6.46
C MET A 15 -2.51 -8.31 -6.68
N GLY A 16 -3.42 -9.15 -6.18
CA GLY A 16 -4.87 -8.93 -6.32
C GLY A 16 -5.35 -7.67 -5.61
N CYS A 17 -4.91 -7.44 -4.37
CA CYS A 17 -5.24 -6.22 -3.63
C CYS A 17 -4.69 -4.96 -4.32
N GLY A 18 -3.46 -5.00 -4.83
CA GLY A 18 -2.87 -3.88 -5.54
C GLY A 18 -3.66 -3.52 -6.80
N MET A 19 -3.99 -4.50 -7.64
CA MET A 19 -4.83 -4.29 -8.83
C MET A 19 -6.20 -3.75 -8.47
N PHE A 20 -6.85 -4.29 -7.42
CA PHE A 20 -8.16 -3.83 -6.98
C PHE A 20 -8.14 -2.39 -6.49
N ILE A 21 -7.13 -2.02 -5.68
CA ILE A 21 -6.94 -0.65 -5.22
C ILE A 21 -6.68 0.28 -6.42
N GLY A 22 -5.83 -0.13 -7.37
CA GLY A 22 -5.57 0.62 -8.60
C GLY A 22 -6.85 0.88 -9.40
N TYR A 23 -7.70 -0.12 -9.54
CA TYR A 23 -9.02 0.03 -10.17
C TYR A 23 -9.92 1.04 -9.43
N LEU A 24 -9.99 0.97 -8.09
CA LEU A 24 -10.75 1.94 -7.30
C LEU A 24 -10.21 3.36 -7.45
N VAL A 25 -8.89 3.54 -7.49
CA VAL A 25 -8.26 4.85 -7.75
C VAL A 25 -8.66 5.38 -9.12
N ASN A 26 -8.63 4.55 -10.17
CA ASN A 26 -9.08 4.96 -11.51
C ASN A 26 -10.56 5.36 -11.54
N LEU A 27 -11.43 4.66 -10.80
CA LEU A 27 -12.83 5.06 -10.67
C LEU A 27 -12.96 6.44 -10.03
N VAL A 28 -12.26 6.69 -8.92
CA VAL A 28 -12.28 8.00 -8.25
C VAL A 28 -11.75 9.10 -9.17
N VAL A 29 -10.64 8.86 -9.86
CA VAL A 29 -10.07 9.80 -10.83
C VAL A 29 -11.08 10.09 -11.95
N SER A 30 -11.72 9.04 -12.50
CA SER A 30 -12.75 9.20 -13.54
C SER A 30 -13.94 10.03 -13.06
N MET A 31 -14.36 9.85 -11.82
CA MET A 31 -15.44 10.66 -11.22
C MET A 31 -15.03 12.15 -11.06
N CYS A 32 -13.75 12.40 -10.73
CA CYS A 32 -13.28 13.77 -10.49
C CYS A 32 -13.00 14.56 -11.78
N ILE A 33 -12.43 13.92 -12.79
CA ILE A 33 -11.97 14.60 -14.00
C ILE A 33 -12.52 14.03 -15.32
N GLY A 34 -13.24 12.93 -15.27
CA GLY A 34 -13.72 12.22 -16.46
C GLY A 34 -14.95 12.81 -17.12
N ASN A 35 -15.61 13.83 -16.51
CA ASN A 35 -16.83 14.44 -17.04
C ASN A 35 -17.91 13.42 -17.48
N GLY A 36 -18.04 12.33 -16.71
CA GLY A 36 -18.96 11.23 -16.99
C GLY A 36 -18.38 10.08 -17.82
N ALA A 37 -17.15 10.23 -18.33
CA ALA A 37 -16.42 9.15 -19.01
C ALA A 37 -15.52 8.39 -18.03
N TYR A 38 -15.38 7.09 -18.25
CA TYR A 38 -14.41 6.29 -17.50
C TYR A 38 -13.00 6.46 -18.10
N ILE A 39 -12.02 6.79 -17.26
CA ILE A 39 -10.60 6.93 -17.63
C ILE A 39 -9.87 5.68 -17.11
N PRO A 40 -9.66 4.65 -17.94
CA PRO A 40 -9.05 3.40 -17.51
C PRO A 40 -7.56 3.50 -17.22
N ALA A 41 -6.86 4.42 -17.89
CA ALA A 41 -5.45 4.75 -17.67
C ALA A 41 -5.22 6.22 -17.97
N MET A 42 -4.16 6.79 -17.41
CA MET A 42 -3.82 8.19 -17.67
C MET A 42 -3.44 8.41 -19.13
N PRO A 43 -3.85 9.51 -19.77
CA PRO A 43 -3.58 9.81 -21.18
C PRO A 43 -2.08 9.70 -21.54
N PHE A 44 -1.21 10.19 -20.68
CA PHE A 44 0.24 10.07 -20.79
C PHE A 44 0.69 8.62 -20.97
N LEU A 45 0.16 7.70 -20.15
CA LEU A 45 0.52 6.27 -20.24
C LEU A 45 -0.02 5.63 -21.51
N VAL A 46 -1.21 6.04 -21.98
CA VAL A 46 -1.80 5.57 -23.24
C VAL A 46 -0.92 5.99 -24.43
N GLU A 47 -0.44 7.23 -24.44
CA GLU A 47 0.46 7.72 -25.48
C GLU A 47 1.79 6.92 -25.52
N HIS A 48 2.36 6.67 -24.34
CA HIS A 48 3.62 5.88 -24.24
C HIS A 48 3.46 4.40 -24.64
N CYS A 49 2.34 3.80 -24.29
CA CYS A 49 2.07 2.39 -24.58
C CYS A 49 1.50 2.15 -25.99
N GLY A 50 1.17 3.21 -26.72
CA GLY A 50 0.63 3.19 -28.07
C GLY A 50 -0.80 2.68 -28.18
N SER A 51 -1.41 2.20 -27.10
CA SER A 51 -2.83 1.81 -27.04
C SER A 51 -3.35 1.82 -25.61
N GLU A 52 -4.65 2.05 -25.47
CA GLU A 52 -5.34 2.07 -24.17
C GLU A 52 -5.26 0.73 -23.44
N ILE A 53 -5.43 -0.38 -24.16
CA ILE A 53 -5.35 -1.73 -23.57
C ILE A 53 -3.95 -2.04 -23.02
N ASN A 54 -2.90 -1.64 -23.73
CA ASN A 54 -1.52 -1.83 -23.27
C ASN A 54 -1.24 -0.96 -22.03
N ALA A 55 -1.74 0.27 -22.00
CA ALA A 55 -1.63 1.16 -20.84
C ALA A 55 -2.31 0.56 -19.61
N VAL A 56 -3.52 0.03 -19.77
CA VAL A 56 -4.26 -0.64 -18.68
C VAL A 56 -3.52 -1.87 -18.18
N HIS A 57 -2.97 -2.70 -19.08
CA HIS A 57 -2.16 -3.86 -18.66
C HIS A 57 -0.90 -3.45 -17.90
N MET A 58 -0.18 -2.45 -18.40
CA MET A 58 1.01 -1.91 -17.72
C MET A 58 0.67 -1.37 -16.35
N GLN A 59 -0.37 -0.55 -16.24
CA GLN A 59 -0.81 0.02 -14.99
C GLN A 59 -1.23 -1.05 -13.98
N ASN A 60 -2.01 -2.05 -14.40
CA ASN A 60 -2.43 -3.15 -13.54
C ASN A 60 -1.25 -4.00 -13.06
N LEU A 61 -0.28 -4.28 -13.93
CA LEU A 61 0.94 -5.00 -13.54
C LEU A 61 1.72 -4.22 -12.48
N LEU A 62 1.93 -2.92 -12.71
CA LEU A 62 2.69 -2.08 -11.80
C LEU A 62 1.98 -1.87 -10.45
N THR A 63 0.65 -1.65 -10.44
CA THR A 63 -0.12 -1.57 -9.19
C THR A 63 -0.11 -2.89 -8.44
N GLY A 64 -0.19 -4.01 -9.15
CA GLY A 64 -0.05 -5.34 -8.57
C GLY A 64 1.32 -5.52 -7.91
N LEU A 65 2.42 -5.14 -8.57
CA LEU A 65 3.77 -5.23 -8.01
C LEU A 65 3.95 -4.34 -6.78
N VAL A 66 3.38 -3.14 -6.78
CA VAL A 66 3.34 -2.27 -5.59
C VAL A 66 2.58 -2.97 -4.46
N GLY A 67 1.44 -3.59 -4.74
CA GLY A 67 0.68 -4.37 -3.76
C GLY A 67 1.47 -5.55 -3.18
N VAL A 68 2.21 -6.28 -4.01
CA VAL A 68 3.13 -7.33 -3.56
C VAL A 68 4.21 -6.75 -2.64
N ALA A 69 4.85 -5.64 -3.03
CA ALA A 69 5.87 -4.99 -2.22
C ALA A 69 5.35 -4.60 -0.84
N PHE A 70 4.13 -4.04 -0.76
CA PHE A 70 3.47 -3.72 0.52
C PHE A 70 3.21 -4.97 1.36
N CYS A 71 2.73 -6.04 0.74
CA CYS A 71 2.38 -7.27 1.43
C CYS A 71 3.61 -8.00 1.96
N GLU A 72 4.65 -8.12 1.15
CA GLU A 72 5.92 -8.77 1.54
C GLU A 72 6.72 -7.92 2.54
N ALA A 73 6.76 -6.60 2.36
CA ALA A 73 7.39 -5.71 3.34
C ALA A 73 6.76 -5.81 4.73
N SER A 74 5.50 -6.25 4.81
CA SER A 74 4.80 -6.43 6.10
C SER A 74 5.42 -7.53 6.99
N PHE A 75 6.29 -8.41 6.48
CA PHE A 75 7.08 -9.34 7.30
C PHE A 75 7.96 -8.64 8.35
N ILE A 76 8.30 -7.37 8.12
CA ILE A 76 9.09 -6.58 9.07
C ILE A 76 8.37 -6.44 10.42
N PHE A 77 7.05 -6.42 10.42
CA PHE A 77 6.25 -6.30 11.64
C PHE A 77 6.18 -7.61 12.46
N GLU A 78 6.69 -8.74 11.94
CA GLU A 78 6.82 -9.98 12.66
C GLU A 78 8.10 -10.06 13.51
N LYS A 79 8.99 -9.04 13.42
CA LYS A 79 10.20 -8.95 14.23
C LYS A 79 9.88 -8.43 15.63
N GLU A 80 9.99 -9.31 16.63
CA GLU A 80 9.70 -9.01 18.04
C GLU A 80 10.68 -7.99 18.66
N ASP A 81 11.94 -7.99 18.19
CA ASP A 81 13.00 -7.12 18.72
C ASP A 81 12.94 -5.67 18.23
N TRP A 82 12.05 -5.36 17.29
CA TRP A 82 11.98 -4.05 16.68
C TRP A 82 10.82 -3.22 17.23
N SER A 83 11.09 -1.95 17.54
CA SER A 83 10.01 -1.03 17.87
C SER A 83 9.06 -0.82 16.68
N LEU A 84 7.78 -0.55 16.97
CA LEU A 84 6.77 -0.28 15.94
C LEU A 84 7.21 0.84 14.99
N LEU A 85 7.84 1.89 15.52
CA LEU A 85 8.35 2.99 14.73
C LEU A 85 9.43 2.53 13.73
N ARG A 86 10.40 1.71 14.21
CA ARG A 86 11.46 1.18 13.35
C ARG A 86 10.89 0.31 12.23
N CYS A 87 9.96 -0.59 12.55
CA CYS A 87 9.27 -1.40 11.55
C CYS A 87 8.54 -0.52 10.52
N SER A 88 7.84 0.52 10.97
CA SER A 88 7.09 1.42 10.08
C SER A 88 8.01 2.21 9.15
N VAL A 89 9.13 2.71 9.65
CA VAL A 89 10.12 3.46 8.84
C VAL A 89 10.73 2.55 7.78
N VAL A 90 11.17 1.35 8.15
CA VAL A 90 11.79 0.42 7.19
C VAL A 90 10.76 -0.06 6.16
N HIS A 91 9.54 -0.38 6.57
CA HIS A 91 8.44 -0.70 5.66
C HIS A 91 8.17 0.45 4.68
N PHE A 92 8.12 1.69 5.18
CA PHE A 92 7.95 2.89 4.35
C PHE A 92 9.05 3.01 3.29
N LEU A 93 10.32 2.86 3.68
CA LEU A 93 11.44 2.98 2.74
C LEU A 93 11.40 1.89 1.65
N ILE A 94 11.07 0.65 2.02
CA ILE A 94 10.94 -0.44 1.04
C ILE A 94 9.79 -0.14 0.08
N THR A 95 8.62 0.21 0.59
CA THR A 95 7.46 0.48 -0.26
C THR A 95 7.65 1.72 -1.13
N LEU A 96 8.36 2.74 -0.64
CA LEU A 96 8.71 3.93 -1.42
C LEU A 96 9.55 3.58 -2.65
N CYS A 97 10.49 2.63 -2.54
CA CYS A 97 11.31 2.18 -3.67
C CYS A 97 10.48 1.58 -4.82
N PHE A 98 9.32 1.02 -4.54
CA PHE A 98 8.40 0.49 -5.57
C PHE A 98 7.34 1.51 -5.97
N TYR A 99 6.86 2.29 -5.03
CA TYR A 99 5.80 3.27 -5.26
C TYR A 99 6.27 4.48 -6.07
N ALA A 100 7.48 4.99 -5.82
CA ALA A 100 7.99 6.16 -6.52
C ALA A 100 8.18 5.90 -8.04
N PRO A 101 8.83 4.81 -8.48
CA PRO A 101 8.89 4.48 -9.92
C PRO A 101 7.51 4.25 -10.54
N PHE A 102 6.60 3.58 -9.82
CA PHE A 102 5.22 3.39 -10.27
C PHE A 102 4.52 4.71 -10.55
N MET A 103 4.58 5.64 -9.60
CA MET A 103 3.97 6.95 -9.76
C MET A 103 4.62 7.75 -10.90
N TRP A 104 5.94 7.65 -11.04
CA TRP A 104 6.66 8.29 -12.13
C TRP A 104 6.25 7.77 -13.50
N ILE A 105 6.11 6.45 -13.64
CA ILE A 105 5.76 5.79 -14.92
C ILE A 105 4.28 6.02 -15.27
N CYS A 106 3.37 5.93 -14.29
CA CYS A 106 1.93 5.95 -14.57
C CYS A 106 1.31 7.34 -14.53
N TYR A 107 1.87 8.27 -13.77
CA TYR A 107 1.20 9.55 -13.47
C TYR A 107 2.06 10.77 -13.76
N LEU A 108 3.24 10.64 -14.32
CA LEU A 108 4.26 11.66 -14.55
C LEU A 108 3.80 13.08 -14.15
N PRO A 109 4.22 13.59 -13.00
CA PRO A 109 3.76 14.90 -12.54
C PRO A 109 4.32 15.99 -13.46
N GLU A 110 3.47 16.62 -14.24
CA GLU A 110 3.85 17.70 -15.16
C GLU A 110 4.34 18.96 -14.45
N ASN A 111 4.06 19.05 -13.14
CA ASN A 111 4.43 20.23 -12.33
C ASN A 111 4.74 19.85 -10.86
N GLY A 112 5.36 20.78 -10.14
CA GLY A 112 5.71 20.61 -8.73
C GLY A 112 4.52 20.32 -7.80
N ILE A 113 3.32 20.77 -8.16
CA ILE A 113 2.10 20.49 -7.41
C ILE A 113 1.74 19.01 -7.51
N GLY A 114 1.92 18.38 -8.67
CA GLY A 114 1.72 16.95 -8.87
C GLY A 114 2.68 16.12 -7.99
N VAL A 115 3.96 16.50 -7.94
CA VAL A 115 4.94 15.84 -7.06
C VAL A 115 4.56 16.00 -5.58
N LEU A 116 4.17 17.19 -5.16
CA LEU A 116 3.76 17.46 -3.78
C LEU A 116 2.51 16.66 -3.39
N SER A 117 1.53 16.56 -4.28
CA SER A 117 0.31 15.77 -4.08
C SER A 117 0.64 14.28 -3.94
N MET A 118 1.54 13.76 -4.75
CA MET A 118 2.02 12.38 -4.71
C MET A 118 2.71 12.05 -3.36
N VAL A 119 3.64 12.90 -2.93
CA VAL A 119 4.33 12.75 -1.64
C VAL A 119 3.35 12.90 -0.48
N GLY A 120 2.44 13.86 -0.56
CA GLY A 120 1.41 14.09 0.45
C GLY A 120 0.47 12.89 0.62
N ASN A 121 0.03 12.27 -0.48
CA ASN A 121 -0.81 11.07 -0.46
C ASN A 121 -0.09 9.89 0.20
N LEU A 122 1.18 9.66 -0.17
CA LEU A 122 1.98 8.61 0.43
C LEU A 122 2.15 8.84 1.94
N PHE A 123 2.50 10.06 2.34
CA PHE A 123 2.65 10.43 3.75
C PHE A 123 1.35 10.24 4.54
N PHE A 124 0.23 10.69 3.98
CA PHE A 124 -1.10 10.54 4.60
C PHE A 124 -1.47 9.06 4.79
N THR A 125 -1.24 8.22 3.77
CA THR A 125 -1.50 6.78 3.84
C THR A 125 -0.68 6.12 4.94
N TYR A 126 0.60 6.51 5.08
CA TYR A 126 1.46 5.97 6.14
C TYR A 126 1.10 6.48 7.52
N ALA A 127 0.75 7.75 7.68
CA ALA A 127 0.27 8.29 8.93
C ALA A 127 -0.99 7.57 9.41
N LEU A 128 -1.95 7.35 8.50
CA LEU A 128 -3.17 6.61 8.80
C LEU A 128 -2.88 5.16 9.19
N THR A 129 -2.03 4.46 8.44
CA THR A 129 -1.62 3.08 8.73
C THR A 129 -0.92 2.98 10.09
N TYR A 130 -0.04 3.93 10.39
CA TYR A 130 0.64 4.00 11.69
C TYR A 130 -0.35 4.19 12.85
N LEU A 131 -1.31 5.11 12.71
CA LEU A 131 -2.34 5.36 13.73
C LEU A 131 -3.21 4.14 13.98
N ILE A 132 -3.64 3.44 12.92
CA ILE A 132 -4.42 2.21 13.03
C ILE A 132 -3.62 1.13 13.78
N ARG A 133 -2.37 0.89 13.39
CA ARG A 133 -1.50 -0.10 14.05
C ARG A 133 -1.20 0.25 15.50
N TRP A 134 -0.94 1.52 15.79
CA TRP A 134 -0.75 2.01 17.15
C TRP A 134 -1.97 1.74 18.02
N GLN A 135 -3.17 1.99 17.51
CA GLN A 135 -4.43 1.76 18.22
C GLN A 135 -4.68 0.26 18.47
N VAL A 136 -4.41 -0.59 17.47
CA VAL A 136 -4.50 -2.05 17.60
C VAL A 136 -3.53 -2.58 18.65
N ASN A 137 -2.27 -2.17 18.60
CA ASN A 137 -1.25 -2.59 19.57
C ASN A 137 -1.61 -2.14 20.99
N ARG A 138 -2.09 -0.89 21.16
CA ARG A 138 -2.53 -0.38 22.47
C ARG A 138 -3.67 -1.23 23.05
N ARG A 139 -4.63 -1.65 22.23
CA ARG A 139 -5.72 -2.53 22.66
C ARG A 139 -5.22 -3.93 23.05
N MET A 140 -4.28 -4.50 22.27
CA MET A 140 -3.70 -5.80 22.61
C MET A 140 -2.94 -5.78 23.93
N VAL A 141 -2.11 -4.76 24.16
CA VAL A 141 -1.38 -4.60 25.44
C VAL A 141 -2.36 -4.44 26.63
N ALA A 142 -3.42 -3.66 26.46
CA ALA A 142 -4.45 -3.51 27.49
C ALA A 142 -5.15 -4.84 27.81
N ALA A 143 -5.50 -5.62 26.79
CA ALA A 143 -6.11 -6.95 26.96
C ALA A 143 -5.19 -7.95 27.67
N ILE A 144 -3.88 -7.95 27.34
CA ILE A 144 -2.89 -8.80 28.02
C ILE A 144 -2.75 -8.40 29.49
N ASN A 145 -2.67 -7.10 29.78
CA ASN A 145 -2.56 -6.61 31.15
C ASN A 145 -3.80 -6.96 31.99
N GLN A 146 -4.99 -6.90 31.42
CA GLN A 146 -6.21 -7.34 32.10
C GLN A 146 -6.17 -8.83 32.46
N ARG A 147 -5.78 -9.70 31.52
CA ARG A 147 -5.65 -11.14 31.78
C ARG A 147 -4.63 -11.45 32.89
N LEU A 148 -3.48 -10.79 32.87
CA LEU A 148 -2.47 -10.94 33.92
C LEU A 148 -2.99 -10.50 35.31
N GLN A 149 -3.81 -9.46 35.37
CA GLN A 149 -4.44 -9.01 36.62
C GLN A 149 -5.51 -10.00 37.12
N GLU A 150 -6.27 -10.60 36.22
CA GLU A 150 -7.27 -11.62 36.55
C GLU A 150 -6.61 -12.91 37.06
N GLU A 151 -5.48 -13.34 36.47
CA GLU A 151 -4.70 -14.48 36.94
C GLU A 151 -4.16 -14.23 38.37
N LYS A 152 -3.56 -13.07 38.62
CA LYS A 152 -3.06 -12.69 39.96
C LYS A 152 -4.14 -12.61 41.04
N ARG A 153 -5.39 -12.39 40.67
CA ARG A 153 -6.52 -12.37 41.61
C ARG A 153 -7.07 -13.76 41.93
N ARG A 154 -6.73 -14.76 41.13
CA ARG A 154 -7.17 -16.14 41.30
C ARG A 154 -6.17 -16.98 42.12
N GLU A 155 -4.93 -16.51 42.21
CA GLU A 155 -3.90 -17.03 43.13
C GLU A 155 -4.06 -16.45 44.54
#